data_02eec9a8279a12b71ec1d65811862b21
#
_entry.id   02eec9a8279a12b71ec1d65811862b21
#
_cell.length_a   1.000
_cell.length_b   1.000
_cell.length_c   1.000
_cell.angle_alpha   90.00
_cell.angle_beta   90.00
_cell.angle_gamma   90.00
#
_symmetry.space_group_name_H-M   'P 1'
#
loop_
_entity.id
_entity.type
_entity.pdbx_description
1 polymer ?
#
loop_
_entity_poly.entity_id
_entity_poly.type
_entity_poly.pdbx_seq_one_letter_code
_entity_poly.pdbx_strand_id
1 'polypeptide(L)'
;MSSGQQQRVQRRLAAIMAADVAGYSRLMGEDKEGTLAALKAIRREIDDPRNAEHRGRIKTTGDGLLVEFPSVVDAVRCAVEMQREIALRNTAIPQARRIEYRIGINLGDVIIDEQDIYGDGVNVAARLEALADPGRICVSRVVRDQVRDKLDFSSKIWASSKSRTSQGRFGSTGFRSLKPRRREYRCHCPTSRHWRYCHSRI
;
A
#
# COMPACT_ATOMS: atom_id res chain seq x y z
N MET A 1 26.18 33.36 21.10
CA MET A 1 26.61 31.99 20.73
C MET A 1 25.33 31.15 20.73
N SER A 2 24.68 31.06 19.57
CA SER A 2 23.46 30.28 19.38
C SER A 2 23.84 28.82 19.19
N SER A 3 23.53 28.00 20.20
CA SER A 3 23.62 26.54 20.11
C SER A 3 22.54 26.05 19.16
N GLY A 4 22.89 25.79 17.91
CA GLY A 4 22.01 25.10 16.98
C GLY A 4 21.71 23.70 17.51
N GLN A 5 20.53 23.49 18.09
CA GLN A 5 20.02 22.15 18.36
C GLN A 5 19.85 21.45 17.02
N GLN A 6 20.81 20.60 16.65
CA GLN A 6 20.62 19.63 15.59
C GLN A 6 19.44 18.74 15.98
N GLN A 7 18.28 18.95 15.38
CA GLN A 7 17.14 18.06 15.50
C GLN A 7 17.60 16.66 15.11
N ARG A 8 17.56 15.76 16.09
CA ARG A 8 17.97 14.37 15.92
C ARG A 8 16.89 13.66 15.10
N VAL A 9 17.17 13.41 13.84
CA VAL A 9 16.34 12.61 12.94
C VAL A 9 16.05 11.26 13.61
N GLN A 10 14.81 11.00 14.00
CA GLN A 10 14.43 9.73 14.60
C GLN A 10 14.14 8.70 13.52
N ARG A 11 14.97 7.67 13.46
CA ARG A 11 14.70 6.46 12.66
C ARG A 11 13.98 5.43 13.53
N ARG A 12 12.92 4.84 12.99
CA ARG A 12 12.24 3.74 13.65
C ARG A 12 11.67 2.74 12.66
N LEU A 13 11.53 1.50 13.11
CA LEU A 13 10.82 0.46 12.37
C LEU A 13 9.31 0.67 12.55
N ALA A 14 8.57 0.81 11.47
CA ALA A 14 7.12 1.01 11.49
C ALA A 14 6.44 0.24 10.35
N ALA A 15 5.18 -0.10 10.56
CA ALA A 15 4.35 -0.60 9.48
C ALA A 15 3.75 0.59 8.71
N ILE A 16 3.97 0.62 7.41
CA ILE A 16 3.50 1.67 6.51
C ILE A 16 2.44 1.10 5.59
N MET A 17 1.31 1.75 5.56
CA MET A 17 0.22 1.51 4.62
C MET A 17 0.15 2.67 3.63
N ALA A 18 0.25 2.38 2.35
CA ALA A 18 -0.07 3.28 1.25
C ALA A 18 -1.39 2.84 0.63
N ALA A 19 -2.30 3.76 0.43
CA ALA A 19 -3.57 3.51 -0.24
C ALA A 19 -3.87 4.61 -1.26
N ASP A 20 -4.39 4.22 -2.42
CA ASP A 20 -4.72 5.13 -3.52
C ASP A 20 -6.03 4.71 -4.19
N VAL A 21 -6.72 5.67 -4.79
CA VAL A 21 -7.98 5.43 -5.51
C VAL A 21 -7.71 4.85 -6.90
N ALA A 22 -8.19 3.65 -7.14
CA ALA A 22 -8.05 3.01 -8.44
C ALA A 22 -8.80 3.80 -9.53
N GLY A 23 -8.06 4.27 -10.56
CA GLY A 23 -8.64 5.02 -11.66
C GLY A 23 -9.14 6.41 -11.29
N TYR A 24 -8.54 7.06 -10.30
CA TYR A 24 -8.92 8.41 -9.84
C TYR A 24 -9.05 9.43 -10.98
N SER A 25 -8.06 9.49 -11.88
CA SER A 25 -8.10 10.43 -13.02
C SER A 25 -9.31 10.21 -13.92
N ARG A 26 -9.75 8.96 -14.13
CA ARG A 26 -10.98 8.65 -14.89
C ARG A 26 -12.22 9.14 -14.15
N LEU A 27 -12.35 8.83 -12.87
CA LEU A 27 -13.47 9.28 -12.04
C LEU A 27 -13.58 10.80 -12.00
N MET A 28 -12.45 11.49 -11.85
CA MET A 28 -12.39 12.97 -11.88
C MET A 28 -12.73 13.54 -13.25
N GLY A 29 -12.41 12.83 -14.33
CA GLY A 29 -12.78 13.23 -15.69
C GLY A 29 -14.28 13.10 -15.98
N GLU A 30 -14.94 12.09 -15.39
CA GLU A 30 -16.37 11.85 -15.57
C GLU A 30 -17.25 12.76 -14.69
N ASP A 31 -16.91 12.89 -13.39
CA ASP A 31 -17.64 13.68 -12.41
C ASP A 31 -16.70 14.19 -11.31
N LYS A 32 -16.14 15.35 -11.51
CA LYS A 32 -15.15 15.93 -10.60
C LYS A 32 -15.70 16.22 -9.20
N GLU A 33 -16.86 16.88 -9.14
CA GLU A 33 -17.46 17.31 -7.88
C GLU A 33 -18.01 16.13 -7.10
N GLY A 34 -18.72 15.22 -7.76
CA GLY A 34 -19.26 14.02 -7.16
C GLY A 34 -18.15 13.07 -6.66
N THR A 35 -17.08 12.89 -7.44
CA THR A 35 -15.93 12.09 -7.03
C THR A 35 -15.24 12.67 -5.80
N LEU A 36 -15.00 13.99 -5.78
CA LEU A 36 -14.39 14.65 -4.64
C LEU A 36 -15.27 14.57 -3.38
N ALA A 37 -16.58 14.77 -3.53
CA ALA A 37 -17.54 14.65 -2.43
C ALA A 37 -17.57 13.23 -1.87
N ALA A 38 -17.62 12.23 -2.75
CA ALA A 38 -17.60 10.81 -2.37
C ALA A 38 -16.30 10.43 -1.66
N LEU A 39 -15.15 10.88 -2.15
CA LEU A 39 -13.85 10.63 -1.51
C LEU A 39 -13.76 11.28 -0.12
N LYS A 40 -14.22 12.51 0.03
CA LYS A 40 -14.28 13.20 1.33
C LYS A 40 -15.22 12.46 2.32
N ALA A 41 -16.33 11.94 1.82
CA ALA A 41 -17.24 11.14 2.65
C ALA A 41 -16.59 9.84 3.11
N ILE A 42 -15.91 9.11 2.22
CA ILE A 42 -15.15 7.89 2.57
C ILE A 42 -14.09 8.20 3.63
N ARG A 43 -13.32 9.26 3.45
CA ARG A 43 -12.31 9.67 4.43
C ARG A 43 -12.91 9.89 5.82
N ARG A 44 -13.97 10.69 5.90
CA ARG A 44 -14.62 11.00 7.18
C ARG A 44 -15.32 9.80 7.82
N GLU A 45 -15.94 8.96 7.03
CA GLU A 45 -16.83 7.88 7.51
C GLU A 45 -16.11 6.55 7.71
N ILE A 46 -15.04 6.31 6.96
CA ILE A 46 -14.30 5.03 6.97
C ILE A 46 -12.83 5.24 7.36
N ASP A 47 -12.07 6.06 6.60
CA ASP A 47 -10.63 6.11 6.74
C ASP A 47 -10.20 6.66 8.11
N ASP A 48 -10.71 7.84 8.49
CA ASP A 48 -10.33 8.50 9.74
C ASP A 48 -10.71 7.65 10.97
N PRO A 49 -11.95 7.12 11.10
CA PRO A 49 -12.33 6.27 12.23
C PRO A 49 -11.49 4.98 12.31
N ARG A 50 -11.25 4.29 11.19
CA ARG A 50 -10.49 3.03 11.21
C ARG A 50 -9.02 3.26 11.53
N ASN A 51 -8.42 4.30 10.99
CA ASN A 51 -7.05 4.64 11.32
C ASN A 51 -6.90 5.03 12.80
N ALA A 52 -7.84 5.78 13.36
CA ALA A 52 -7.83 6.15 14.78
C ALA A 52 -7.97 4.91 15.68
N GLU A 53 -8.89 3.98 15.37
CA GLU A 53 -9.09 2.73 16.10
C GLU A 53 -7.82 1.88 16.17
N HIS A 54 -7.10 1.82 15.05
CA HIS A 54 -5.86 1.05 14.93
C HIS A 54 -4.59 1.88 15.22
N ARG A 55 -4.71 3.06 15.81
CA ARG A 55 -3.59 3.95 16.17
C ARG A 55 -2.72 4.37 14.99
N GLY A 56 -3.31 4.43 13.80
CA GLY A 56 -2.66 4.91 12.60
C GLY A 56 -2.44 6.42 12.62
N ARG A 57 -1.27 6.86 12.20
CA ARG A 57 -0.96 8.27 11.97
C ARG A 57 -1.09 8.57 10.48
N ILE A 58 -2.14 9.30 10.13
CA ILE A 58 -2.45 9.59 8.73
C ILE A 58 -1.58 10.74 8.22
N LYS A 59 -1.07 10.54 7.00
CA LYS A 59 -0.53 11.57 6.12
C LYS A 59 -1.28 11.51 4.81
N THR A 60 -1.99 12.56 4.47
CA THR A 60 -2.75 12.62 3.22
C THR A 60 -1.90 13.13 2.09
N THR A 61 -1.89 12.44 0.96
CA THR A 61 -1.20 12.85 -0.27
C THR A 61 -2.22 12.98 -1.39
N GLY A 62 -2.90 14.13 -1.47
CA GLY A 62 -3.91 14.37 -2.51
C GLY A 62 -5.07 13.36 -2.46
N ASP A 63 -5.14 12.45 -3.42
CA ASP A 63 -6.12 11.35 -3.53
C ASP A 63 -5.73 10.11 -2.72
N GLY A 64 -4.46 9.97 -2.36
CA GLY A 64 -3.93 8.86 -1.59
C GLY A 64 -3.88 9.07 -0.08
N LEU A 65 -3.65 7.98 0.63
CA LEU A 65 -3.37 7.94 2.07
C LEU A 65 -2.02 7.27 2.29
N LEU A 66 -1.21 7.91 3.13
CA LEU A 66 -0.03 7.28 3.71
C LEU A 66 -0.25 7.22 5.22
N VAL A 67 -0.21 6.03 5.80
CA VAL A 67 -0.48 5.83 7.21
C VAL A 67 0.64 5.02 7.85
N GLU A 68 1.08 5.49 8.99
CA GLU A 68 2.04 4.80 9.83
C GLU A 68 1.35 4.13 11.01
N PHE A 69 1.69 2.87 11.26
CA PHE A 69 1.17 2.08 12.38
C PHE A 69 2.31 1.57 13.26
N PRO A 70 2.11 1.53 14.57
CA PRO A 70 3.08 0.94 15.51
C PRO A 70 3.13 -0.58 15.40
N SER A 71 2.10 -1.21 14.80
CA SER A 71 1.95 -2.67 14.68
C SER A 71 1.57 -3.07 13.27
N VAL A 72 2.25 -4.10 12.75
CA VAL A 72 1.91 -4.74 11.46
C VAL A 72 0.49 -5.34 11.51
N VAL A 73 0.10 -5.90 12.65
CA VAL A 73 -1.23 -6.51 12.83
C VAL A 73 -2.31 -5.43 12.74
N ASP A 74 -2.10 -4.28 13.38
CA ASP A 74 -3.04 -3.17 13.35
C ASP A 74 -3.15 -2.59 11.93
N ALA A 75 -2.03 -2.42 11.23
CA ALA A 75 -2.04 -1.96 9.83
C ALA A 75 -2.86 -2.86 8.92
N VAL A 76 -2.70 -4.18 9.06
CA VAL A 76 -3.42 -5.14 8.22
C VAL A 76 -4.89 -5.24 8.59
N ARG A 77 -5.25 -5.20 9.89
CA ARG A 77 -6.66 -5.17 10.33
C ARG A 77 -7.36 -3.93 9.79
N CYS A 78 -6.77 -2.77 9.99
CA CYS A 78 -7.28 -1.49 9.46
C CYS A 78 -7.56 -1.59 7.96
N ALA A 79 -6.59 -2.03 7.17
CA ALA A 79 -6.73 -2.17 5.72
C ALA A 79 -7.86 -3.13 5.32
N VAL A 80 -8.01 -4.26 6.01
CA VAL A 80 -9.09 -5.24 5.75
C VAL A 80 -10.45 -4.66 6.06
N GLU A 81 -10.59 -3.95 7.18
CA GLU A 81 -11.85 -3.32 7.59
C GLU A 81 -12.24 -2.20 6.63
N MET A 82 -11.29 -1.32 6.27
CA MET A 82 -11.50 -0.28 5.25
C MET A 82 -12.01 -0.87 3.93
N GLN A 83 -11.34 -1.91 3.41
CA GLN A 83 -11.76 -2.54 2.14
C GLN A 83 -13.14 -3.18 2.23
N ARG A 84 -13.50 -3.78 3.37
CA ARG A 84 -14.84 -4.36 3.60
C ARG A 84 -15.92 -3.29 3.60
N GLU A 85 -15.70 -2.18 4.29
CA GLU A 85 -16.68 -1.09 4.36
C GLU A 85 -16.85 -0.37 3.03
N ILE A 86 -15.75 -0.13 2.32
CA ILE A 86 -15.80 0.42 0.96
C ILE A 86 -16.55 -0.52 0.01
N ALA A 87 -16.31 -1.83 0.11
CA ALA A 87 -17.03 -2.82 -0.70
C ALA A 87 -18.53 -2.83 -0.39
N LEU A 88 -18.93 -2.73 0.89
CA LEU A 88 -20.33 -2.61 1.30
C LEU A 88 -20.96 -1.33 0.76
N ARG A 89 -20.30 -0.19 0.90
CA ARG A 89 -20.75 1.09 0.34
C ARG A 89 -20.97 0.99 -1.18
N ASN A 90 -20.06 0.35 -1.87
CA ASN A 90 -20.09 0.19 -3.33
C ASN A 90 -21.22 -0.72 -3.83
N THR A 91 -21.91 -1.48 -2.98
CA THR A 91 -23.04 -2.34 -3.40
C THR A 91 -24.19 -1.55 -4.00
N ALA A 92 -24.44 -0.34 -3.50
CA ALA A 92 -25.48 0.57 -3.97
C ALA A 92 -25.00 1.53 -5.06
N ILE A 93 -23.72 1.50 -5.45
CA ILE A 93 -23.12 2.45 -6.38
C ILE A 93 -22.88 1.76 -7.73
N PRO A 94 -23.29 2.38 -8.86
CA PRO A 94 -22.99 1.89 -10.20
C PRO A 94 -21.47 1.70 -10.40
N GLN A 95 -21.07 0.64 -11.09
CA GLN A 95 -19.66 0.24 -11.23
C GLN A 95 -18.76 1.37 -11.76
N ALA A 96 -19.24 2.19 -12.69
CA ALA A 96 -18.50 3.31 -13.25
C ALA A 96 -18.12 4.38 -12.21
N ARG A 97 -18.91 4.55 -11.15
CA ARG A 97 -18.72 5.55 -10.09
C ARG A 97 -18.15 5.01 -8.80
N ARG A 98 -17.83 3.69 -8.73
CA ARG A 98 -17.27 3.08 -7.52
C ARG A 98 -15.89 3.62 -7.23
N ILE A 99 -15.66 3.97 -5.98
CA ILE A 99 -14.33 4.26 -5.46
C ILE A 99 -13.79 2.96 -4.83
N GLU A 100 -12.68 2.48 -5.36
CA GLU A 100 -12.00 1.27 -4.86
C GLU A 100 -10.56 1.64 -4.54
N TYR A 101 -10.08 1.25 -3.37
CA TYR A 101 -8.68 1.46 -3.01
C TYR A 101 -7.80 0.31 -3.46
N ARG A 102 -6.58 0.66 -3.88
CA ARG A 102 -5.43 -0.23 -3.91
C ARG A 102 -4.63 0.03 -2.65
N ILE A 103 -4.27 -1.00 -1.92
CA ILE A 103 -3.55 -0.85 -0.66
C ILE A 103 -2.26 -1.65 -0.68
N GLY A 104 -1.15 -1.01 -0.31
CA GLY A 104 0.16 -1.63 -0.13
C GLY A 104 0.63 -1.51 1.32
N ILE A 105 1.11 -2.60 1.93
CA ILE A 105 1.59 -2.59 3.32
C ILE A 105 3.00 -3.15 3.40
N ASN A 106 3.89 -2.39 4.03
CA ASN A 106 5.28 -2.79 4.27
C ASN A 106 5.68 -2.53 5.72
N LEU A 107 6.63 -3.30 6.22
CA LEU A 107 7.36 -3.04 7.45
C LEU A 107 8.78 -2.61 7.10
N GLY A 108 9.18 -1.42 7.51
CA GLY A 108 10.50 -0.90 7.18
C GLY A 108 10.93 0.28 8.05
N ASP A 109 12.19 0.65 7.91
CA ASP A 109 12.71 1.83 8.57
C ASP A 109 12.12 3.09 7.97
N VAL A 110 11.67 3.98 8.83
CA VAL A 110 11.16 5.29 8.48
C VAL A 110 11.85 6.37 9.28
N ILE A 111 12.00 7.50 8.65
CA ILE A 111 12.43 8.75 9.25
C ILE A 111 11.18 9.58 9.47
N ILE A 112 10.96 10.00 10.71
CA ILE A 112 9.87 10.90 11.05
C ILE A 112 10.47 12.27 11.29
N ASP A 113 10.04 13.21 10.48
CA ASP A 113 10.38 14.61 10.61
C ASP A 113 9.06 15.39 10.77
N GLU A 114 8.89 16.02 11.92
CA GLU A 114 7.73 16.78 12.42
C GLU A 114 6.36 16.44 11.81
N GLN A 115 6.23 16.52 10.49
CA GLN A 115 4.96 16.27 9.76
C GLN A 115 5.07 15.26 8.62
N ASP A 116 6.23 14.71 8.28
CA ASP A 116 6.41 13.81 7.16
C ASP A 116 7.09 12.49 7.53
N ILE A 117 6.78 11.45 6.74
CA ILE A 117 7.34 10.12 6.87
C ILE A 117 8.16 9.84 5.62
N TYR A 118 9.47 9.70 5.80
CA TYR A 118 10.41 9.41 4.72
C TYR A 118 11.07 8.06 4.91
N GLY A 119 11.59 7.50 3.84
CA GLY A 119 12.43 6.31 3.88
C GLY A 119 12.05 5.24 2.87
N ASP A 120 12.93 4.25 2.73
CA ASP A 120 12.71 3.13 1.79
C ASP A 120 11.45 2.34 2.13
N GLY A 121 11.05 2.30 3.40
CA GLY A 121 9.81 1.65 3.86
C GLY A 121 8.56 2.22 3.18
N VAL A 122 8.50 3.54 2.99
CA VAL A 122 7.41 4.26 2.30
C VAL A 122 7.40 3.92 0.81
N ASN A 123 8.58 3.98 0.16
CA ASN A 123 8.70 3.68 -1.27
C ASN A 123 8.29 2.24 -1.59
N VAL A 124 8.61 1.29 -0.70
CA VAL A 124 8.18 -0.11 -0.85
C VAL A 124 6.66 -0.23 -0.69
N ALA A 125 6.05 0.44 0.28
CA ALA A 125 4.59 0.43 0.47
C ALA A 125 3.86 0.99 -0.76
N ALA A 126 4.32 2.13 -1.33
CA ALA A 126 3.77 2.71 -2.55
C ALA A 126 3.91 1.79 -3.78
N ARG A 127 5.05 1.08 -3.91
CA ARG A 127 5.22 0.08 -4.99
C ARG A 127 4.28 -1.11 -4.83
N LEU A 128 4.01 -1.56 -3.60
CA LEU A 128 3.07 -2.62 -3.31
C LEU A 128 1.63 -2.19 -3.60
N GLU A 129 1.28 -0.94 -3.27
CA GLU A 129 0.01 -0.34 -3.60
C GLU A 129 -0.22 -0.36 -5.13
N ALA A 130 0.75 0.12 -5.92
CA ALA A 130 0.68 0.13 -7.37
C ALA A 130 0.55 -1.28 -8.00
N LEU A 131 0.96 -2.34 -7.29
CA LEU A 131 0.82 -3.74 -7.70
C LEU A 131 -0.51 -4.36 -7.28
N ALA A 132 -1.27 -3.71 -6.41
CA ALA A 132 -2.54 -4.22 -5.95
C ALA A 132 -3.64 -4.01 -7.01
N ASP A 133 -4.50 -5.01 -7.17
CA ASP A 133 -5.74 -4.83 -7.94
C ASP A 133 -6.73 -3.94 -7.16
N PRO A 134 -7.67 -3.25 -7.83
CA PRO A 134 -8.73 -2.50 -7.17
C PRO A 134 -9.47 -3.35 -6.13
N GLY A 135 -9.71 -2.80 -4.94
CA GLY A 135 -10.33 -3.50 -3.82
C GLY A 135 -9.42 -4.53 -3.14
N ARG A 136 -8.11 -4.55 -3.44
CA ARG A 136 -7.16 -5.54 -2.90
C ARG A 136 -6.07 -4.91 -2.04
N ILE A 137 -5.44 -5.79 -1.23
CA ILE A 137 -4.32 -5.45 -0.36
C ILE A 137 -3.11 -6.27 -0.81
N CYS A 138 -2.00 -5.60 -1.11
CA CYS A 138 -0.72 -6.21 -1.39
C CYS A 138 0.23 -5.96 -0.20
N VAL A 139 0.92 -7.00 0.26
CA VAL A 139 1.80 -6.87 1.42
C VAL A 139 3.19 -7.39 1.12
N SER A 140 4.19 -6.83 1.80
CA SER A 140 5.55 -7.35 1.73
C SER A 140 5.63 -8.73 2.40
N ARG A 141 6.67 -9.50 2.03
CA ARG A 141 6.92 -10.81 2.63
C ARG A 141 7.05 -10.73 4.16
N VAL A 142 7.74 -9.71 4.65
CA VAL A 142 7.94 -9.52 6.11
C VAL A 142 6.61 -9.32 6.82
N VAL A 143 5.72 -8.50 6.27
CA VAL A 143 4.36 -8.28 6.79
C VAL A 143 3.59 -9.59 6.80
N ARG A 144 3.55 -10.32 5.69
CA ARG A 144 2.85 -11.60 5.57
C ARG A 144 3.33 -12.60 6.63
N ASP A 145 4.64 -12.76 6.77
CA ASP A 145 5.22 -13.76 7.68
C ASP A 145 4.91 -13.42 9.15
N GLN A 146 4.73 -12.13 9.49
CA GLN A 146 4.35 -11.70 10.84
C GLN A 146 2.86 -11.85 11.19
N VAL A 147 1.98 -11.80 10.18
CA VAL A 147 0.52 -11.83 10.43
C VAL A 147 -0.12 -13.18 10.16
N ARG A 148 0.58 -14.09 9.47
CA ARG A 148 0.09 -15.39 9.02
C ARG A 148 -0.61 -16.19 10.11
N ASP A 149 -0.02 -16.21 11.31
CA ASP A 149 -0.49 -17.02 12.43
C ASP A 149 -1.36 -16.21 13.43
N LYS A 150 -1.56 -14.91 13.17
CA LYS A 150 -2.27 -13.99 14.07
C LYS A 150 -3.62 -13.53 13.54
N LEU A 151 -3.84 -13.69 12.25
CA LEU A 151 -5.04 -13.19 11.58
C LEU A 151 -5.60 -14.26 10.65
N ASP A 152 -6.87 -14.59 10.88
CA ASP A 152 -7.62 -15.49 10.01
C ASP A 152 -8.18 -14.69 8.82
N PHE A 153 -7.49 -14.76 7.69
CA PHE A 153 -7.88 -14.01 6.49
C PHE A 153 -8.69 -14.86 5.53
N SER A 154 -9.88 -14.44 5.23
CA SER A 154 -10.55 -14.95 4.05
C SER A 154 -9.75 -14.52 2.81
N SER A 155 -9.36 -15.50 1.99
CA SER A 155 -8.41 -15.39 0.87
C SER A 155 -8.79 -14.40 -0.25
N LYS A 156 -9.95 -13.74 -0.17
CA LYS A 156 -10.48 -12.85 -1.23
C LYS A 156 -9.89 -11.42 -1.23
N ILE A 157 -9.32 -10.99 -0.11
CA ILE A 157 -8.85 -9.59 0.05
C ILE A 157 -7.31 -9.51 -0.02
N TRP A 158 -6.64 -10.65 0.04
CA TRP A 158 -5.20 -10.75 0.20
C TRP A 158 -4.44 -11.07 -1.08
N ALA A 159 -3.40 -10.30 -1.40
CA ALA A 159 -2.38 -10.62 -2.38
C ALA A 159 -0.98 -10.41 -1.77
N SER A 160 -0.07 -11.34 -1.94
CA SER A 160 1.32 -11.18 -1.48
C SER A 160 2.30 -11.18 -2.64
N SER A 161 3.25 -10.25 -2.63
CA SER A 161 4.34 -10.22 -3.62
C SER A 161 5.54 -11.05 -3.16
N LYS A 162 6.03 -11.96 -3.99
CA LYS A 162 7.33 -12.62 -3.81
C LYS A 162 8.38 -11.86 -4.61
N SER A 163 9.28 -11.14 -3.95
CA SER A 163 10.51 -10.69 -4.62
C SER A 163 11.46 -11.88 -4.77
N ARG A 164 11.80 -12.27 -5.99
CA ARG A 164 12.92 -13.17 -6.24
C ARG A 164 14.21 -12.36 -6.17
N THR A 165 14.97 -12.56 -5.11
CA THR A 165 16.39 -12.22 -5.11
C THR A 165 17.09 -13.31 -5.93
N SER A 166 17.48 -13.00 -7.17
CA SER A 166 18.39 -13.86 -7.91
C SER A 166 19.78 -13.70 -7.30
N GLN A 167 20.24 -14.69 -6.56
CA GLN A 167 21.67 -14.86 -6.29
C GLN A 167 22.37 -15.12 -7.62
N GLY A 168 23.01 -14.08 -8.17
CA GLY A 168 23.92 -14.21 -9.29
C GLY A 168 25.22 -14.87 -8.83
N ARG A 169 25.55 -16.05 -9.37
CA ARG A 169 26.92 -16.57 -9.36
C ARG A 169 27.82 -15.60 -10.13
N PHE A 170 28.85 -15.12 -9.47
CA PHE A 170 29.95 -14.42 -10.12
C PHE A 170 30.73 -15.42 -11.00
N GLY A 171 30.65 -15.22 -12.29
CA GLY A 171 31.57 -15.81 -13.27
C GLY A 171 32.16 -14.68 -14.07
N SER A 172 33.49 -14.63 -14.12
CA SER A 172 34.33 -13.62 -14.74
C SER A 172 34.15 -13.54 -16.26
N THR A 173 34.41 -12.32 -16.79
CA THR A 173 34.68 -11.92 -18.20
C THR A 173 33.47 -11.52 -19.05
N GLY A 174 33.53 -10.23 -19.50
CA GLY A 174 32.75 -9.77 -20.65
C GLY A 174 31.90 -8.52 -20.41
N PHE A 175 32.51 -7.32 -20.66
CA PHE A 175 31.79 -6.05 -20.71
C PHE A 175 30.79 -6.06 -21.86
N ARG A 176 29.51 -6.24 -21.57
CA ARG A 176 28.41 -5.94 -22.50
C ARG A 176 27.36 -5.08 -21.80
N SER A 177 27.02 -3.98 -22.48
CA SER A 177 25.96 -3.03 -22.14
C SER A 177 24.72 -3.73 -21.57
N LEU A 178 24.44 -3.51 -20.28
CA LEU A 178 23.28 -4.06 -19.60
C LEU A 178 22.10 -3.10 -19.78
N LYS A 179 21.15 -3.47 -20.64
CA LYS A 179 19.80 -2.94 -20.58
C LYS A 179 19.19 -3.30 -19.21
N PRO A 180 18.46 -2.38 -18.54
CA PRO A 180 17.86 -2.68 -17.23
C PRO A 180 16.90 -3.87 -17.35
N ARG A 181 17.18 -4.95 -16.61
CA ARG A 181 16.28 -6.10 -16.54
C ARG A 181 15.05 -5.71 -15.76
N ARG A 182 13.88 -5.86 -16.39
CA ARG A 182 12.56 -5.75 -15.76
C ARG A 182 12.49 -6.72 -14.58
N ARG A 183 12.18 -6.21 -13.38
CA ARG A 183 11.85 -7.06 -12.23
C ARG A 183 10.41 -7.54 -12.38
N GLU A 184 10.23 -8.83 -12.58
CA GLU A 184 8.92 -9.45 -12.56
C GLU A 184 8.50 -9.69 -11.11
N TYR A 185 7.43 -9.05 -10.69
CA TYR A 185 6.77 -9.31 -9.41
C TYR A 185 5.56 -10.22 -9.67
N ARG A 186 5.49 -11.34 -8.97
CA ARG A 186 4.31 -12.23 -9.02
C ARG A 186 3.43 -11.95 -7.82
N CYS A 187 2.19 -11.55 -8.05
CA CYS A 187 1.16 -11.52 -7.02
C CYS A 187 0.53 -12.93 -6.90
N HIS A 188 0.53 -13.48 -5.69
CA HIS A 188 -0.12 -14.75 -5.39
C HIS A 188 -1.52 -14.50 -4.85
N CYS A 189 -2.54 -14.92 -5.57
CA CYS A 189 -3.89 -15.04 -5.04
C CYS A 189 -4.12 -16.53 -4.70
N PRO A 190 -4.38 -16.91 -3.44
CA PRO A 190 -4.43 -18.32 -3.04
C PRO A 190 -5.67 -19.10 -3.48
N THR A 191 -6.60 -18.56 -4.25
CA THR A 191 -7.88 -19.19 -4.55
C THR A 191 -8.29 -19.29 -6.01
N SER A 192 -7.41 -19.11 -6.98
CA SER A 192 -7.78 -19.42 -8.36
C SER A 192 -6.68 -20.22 -9.05
N ARG A 193 -7.08 -21.32 -9.72
CA ARG A 193 -6.22 -22.14 -10.61
C ARG A 193 -5.72 -21.40 -11.85
N HIS A 194 -5.94 -20.07 -11.94
CA HIS A 194 -5.54 -19.24 -13.08
C HIS A 194 -4.57 -18.18 -12.62
N TRP A 195 -3.29 -18.40 -12.93
CA TRP A 195 -2.21 -17.46 -12.79
C TRP A 195 -2.34 -16.36 -13.85
N ARG A 196 -2.58 -15.10 -13.44
CA ARG A 196 -2.42 -13.97 -14.34
C ARG A 196 -1.13 -13.25 -14.01
N TYR A 197 -0.27 -13.10 -15.01
CA TYR A 197 0.91 -12.26 -14.91
C TYR A 197 0.50 -10.79 -14.96
N CYS A 198 0.90 -9.99 -13.95
CA CYS A 198 0.81 -8.55 -14.08
C CYS A 198 2.04 -8.06 -14.84
N HIS A 199 1.85 -7.69 -16.11
CA HIS A 199 2.87 -7.02 -16.92
C HIS A 199 2.76 -5.52 -16.64
N SER A 200 3.60 -4.97 -15.77
CA SER A 200 3.77 -3.52 -15.72
C SER A 200 4.74 -3.09 -16.84
N ARG A 201 4.24 -2.36 -17.81
CA ARG A 201 5.08 -1.53 -18.68
C ARG A 201 5.42 -0.26 -17.92
N ILE A 202 6.66 -0.05 -17.62
CA ILE A 202 7.27 1.26 -17.37
C ILE A 202 8.44 1.39 -18.33
#